data_12aa7add44265c6dba914207bcc905bf
#
_entry.id   12aa7add44265c6dba914207bcc905bf
#
_cell.length_a   1.000
_cell.length_b   1.000
_cell.length_c   1.000
_cell.angle_alpha   90.00
_cell.angle_beta   90.00
_cell.angle_gamma   90.00
#
_symmetry.space_group_name_H-M   'P 1'
#
loop_
_entity.id
_entity.type
_entity.pdbx_description
1 polymer ?
#
loop_
_entity_poly.entity_id
_entity_poly.type
_entity_poly.pdbx_seq_one_letter_code
_entity_poly.pdbx_strand_id
1 'polypeptide(L)'
;MITALLPAAFADGEDDERFKDKTWDEVIDQFLTEHNIDPEDVALGYRNTVTGEEHFLNGDTYLVAGSMYKVPLNMIYTEKIHNGEMTMDDTIAGVKYSKLLEWTIINSDNDMAKLLWKNLGTYRHYRELIAPYMGEDAETVDAKFYENNFCTARQMIHCLNLLETEKDNFPGLIDVMLKAEPKNYFKFHEQEYEVAHKYGYLVDGSKLYMNDCAIVYTDDPIVIVMFTDTLKNGYVALTDYCSLMSDYAQYHTAIRRVQEAEEAERAAIEALNSPAPTASASDGTTPSTPEANTTEEGTDSVMNIFAVAGICLLVVCGVAAVMSCKGGRRKINIPWALASVLLTGAALFACFYGSVHGAIIVKPSGDPQAVVTEFFDDMTAGNYTAAYEHMEGYSTLGLENTPDSETAVLAYDALKASYSYKLYGDCTVDGLTAKQQVVFQYLDLSSIGDDVQSKTEENLNTIVQSRSRSEVYDENNHYLPAVTDEAYSAAVQAVLERAQNYYTTTAFEVELEYTNGDWYIIPNSAMLSALTGGTVN
;
A
#
# COMPACT_ATOMS: atom_id res chain seq x y z
N MET A 1 17.32 6.09 -33.74
CA MET A 1 17.91 5.70 -32.48
C MET A 1 17.27 6.60 -31.44
N ILE A 2 16.07 6.25 -31.01
CA ILE A 2 15.32 6.94 -29.97
C ILE A 2 15.27 5.91 -28.84
N THR A 3 16.17 6.07 -27.88
CA THR A 3 16.14 5.33 -26.63
C THR A 3 15.04 5.95 -25.80
N ALA A 4 13.96 5.22 -25.56
CA ALA A 4 12.87 5.64 -24.73
C ALA A 4 13.40 5.97 -23.33
N LEU A 5 13.16 7.19 -22.89
CA LEU A 5 13.23 7.56 -21.48
C LEU A 5 11.96 7.01 -20.83
N LEU A 6 12.05 5.79 -20.31
CA LEU A 6 11.09 5.29 -19.32
C LEU A 6 11.26 6.13 -18.04
N PRO A 7 10.20 6.57 -17.39
CA PRO A 7 10.32 7.25 -16.10
C PRO A 7 10.98 6.30 -15.09
N ALA A 8 12.00 6.77 -14.39
CA ALA A 8 12.80 6.00 -13.45
C ALA A 8 11.99 5.39 -12.26
N ALA A 9 10.77 5.84 -12.05
CA ALA A 9 9.86 5.28 -11.04
C ALA A 9 9.41 3.82 -11.29
N PHE A 10 9.71 3.23 -12.46
CA PHE A 10 9.37 1.85 -12.79
C PHE A 10 10.55 0.87 -12.69
N ALA A 11 11.77 1.36 -12.44
CA ALA A 11 12.97 0.52 -12.47
C ALA A 11 13.14 -0.33 -11.18
N ASP A 12 12.64 0.13 -10.04
CA ASP A 12 12.81 -0.58 -8.76
C ASP A 12 11.86 -1.79 -8.61
N GLY A 13 10.71 -1.79 -9.31
CA GLY A 13 9.77 -2.93 -9.26
C GLY A 13 10.20 -4.12 -10.13
N GLU A 14 10.90 -3.91 -11.25
CA GLU A 14 11.25 -4.99 -12.19
C GLU A 14 12.34 -5.94 -11.69
N ASP A 15 13.13 -5.55 -10.70
CA ASP A 15 14.29 -6.32 -10.21
C ASP A 15 14.07 -6.92 -8.80
N ASP A 16 12.83 -6.91 -8.26
CA ASP A 16 12.58 -7.56 -6.97
C ASP A 16 12.79 -9.08 -7.07
N GLU A 17 13.91 -9.55 -6.52
CA GLU A 17 14.35 -10.95 -6.53
C GLU A 17 13.33 -11.89 -5.83
N ARG A 18 12.42 -11.34 -5.02
CA ARG A 18 11.34 -12.14 -4.40
C ARG A 18 10.37 -12.65 -5.44
N PHE A 19 10.12 -11.89 -6.54
CA PHE A 19 9.08 -12.16 -7.53
C PHE A 19 9.63 -12.40 -8.93
N LYS A 20 10.83 -11.88 -9.23
CA LYS A 20 11.46 -11.97 -10.55
C LYS A 20 11.59 -13.42 -11.01
N ASP A 21 11.03 -13.70 -12.18
CA ASP A 21 11.04 -15.02 -12.80
C ASP A 21 10.39 -16.14 -11.95
N LYS A 22 9.61 -15.79 -10.90
CA LYS A 22 8.91 -16.75 -10.05
C LYS A 22 7.42 -16.78 -10.35
N THR A 23 6.87 -17.97 -10.26
CA THR A 23 5.42 -18.19 -10.25
C THR A 23 4.86 -17.87 -8.86
N TRP A 24 3.54 -17.62 -8.78
CA TRP A 24 2.86 -17.46 -7.50
C TRP A 24 3.09 -18.68 -6.58
N ASP A 25 3.05 -19.90 -7.13
CA ASP A 25 3.28 -21.13 -6.35
C ASP A 25 4.68 -21.13 -5.71
N GLU A 26 5.73 -20.70 -6.44
CA GLU A 26 7.09 -20.63 -5.90
C GLU A 26 7.23 -19.56 -4.80
N VAL A 27 6.53 -18.45 -4.93
CA VAL A 27 6.47 -17.40 -3.89
C VAL A 27 5.77 -17.93 -2.63
N ILE A 28 4.67 -18.66 -2.80
CA ILE A 28 3.93 -19.24 -1.66
C ILE A 28 4.73 -20.39 -1.01
N ASP A 29 5.38 -21.24 -1.79
CA ASP A 29 6.23 -22.30 -1.23
C ASP A 29 7.36 -21.74 -0.37
N GLN A 30 7.95 -20.62 -0.78
CA GLN A 30 8.95 -19.90 0.02
C GLN A 30 8.33 -19.35 1.30
N PHE A 31 7.20 -18.66 1.21
CA PHE A 31 6.46 -18.12 2.36
C PHE A 31 6.11 -19.20 3.40
N LEU A 32 5.57 -20.33 2.95
CA LEU A 32 5.23 -21.46 3.85
C LEU A 32 6.46 -22.03 4.53
N THR A 33 7.58 -22.11 3.80
CA THR A 33 8.86 -22.58 4.33
C THR A 33 9.40 -21.63 5.43
N GLU A 34 9.40 -20.33 5.16
CA GLU A 34 9.89 -19.29 6.08
C GLU A 34 9.07 -19.24 7.38
N HIS A 35 7.76 -19.45 7.28
CA HIS A 35 6.86 -19.50 8.44
C HIS A 35 6.73 -20.89 9.08
N ASN A 36 7.40 -21.89 8.53
CA ASN A 36 7.29 -23.29 8.97
C ASN A 36 5.82 -23.77 9.05
N ILE A 37 5.08 -23.49 7.97
CA ILE A 37 3.67 -23.85 7.81
C ILE A 37 3.58 -25.11 6.94
N ASP A 38 2.80 -26.10 7.41
CA ASP A 38 2.44 -27.25 6.56
C ASP A 38 1.40 -26.78 5.52
N PRO A 39 1.61 -27.00 4.22
CA PRO A 39 0.64 -26.66 3.20
C PRO A 39 -0.77 -27.26 3.43
N GLU A 40 -0.87 -28.39 4.15
CA GLU A 40 -2.15 -29.01 4.50
C GLU A 40 -2.93 -28.24 5.57
N ASP A 41 -2.26 -27.38 6.35
CA ASP A 41 -2.85 -26.61 7.46
C ASP A 41 -3.42 -25.25 7.01
N VAL A 42 -3.33 -24.90 5.71
CA VAL A 42 -3.79 -23.60 5.20
C VAL A 42 -4.58 -23.73 3.89
N ALA A 43 -5.46 -22.75 3.66
CA ALA A 43 -6.02 -22.50 2.33
C ALA A 43 -5.88 -21.02 2.01
N LEU A 44 -5.22 -20.72 0.89
CA LEU A 44 -4.90 -19.37 0.45
C LEU A 44 -5.67 -19.03 -0.82
N GLY A 45 -6.02 -17.76 -0.97
CA GLY A 45 -6.60 -17.23 -2.18
C GLY A 45 -6.10 -15.81 -2.45
N TYR A 46 -5.82 -15.53 -3.70
CA TYR A 46 -5.44 -14.23 -4.24
C TYR A 46 -6.23 -13.96 -5.52
N ARG A 47 -6.67 -12.74 -5.71
CA ARG A 47 -7.21 -12.26 -6.99
C ARG A 47 -6.93 -10.77 -7.15
N ASN A 48 -6.41 -10.39 -8.32
CA ASN A 48 -6.36 -9.01 -8.76
C ASN A 48 -7.73 -8.64 -9.37
N THR A 49 -8.39 -7.60 -8.85
CA THR A 49 -9.75 -7.23 -9.27
C THR A 49 -9.80 -6.56 -10.64
N VAL A 50 -8.68 -6.03 -11.12
CA VAL A 50 -8.56 -5.32 -12.41
C VAL A 50 -8.24 -6.30 -13.53
N THR A 51 -7.22 -7.15 -13.36
CA THR A 51 -6.79 -8.11 -14.38
C THR A 51 -7.63 -9.40 -14.39
N GLY A 52 -8.22 -9.73 -13.24
CA GLY A 52 -8.91 -11.00 -13.02
C GLY A 52 -7.97 -12.18 -12.78
N GLU A 53 -6.66 -11.95 -12.67
CA GLU A 53 -5.69 -12.96 -12.28
C GLU A 53 -6.04 -13.52 -10.90
N GLU A 54 -6.03 -14.85 -10.75
CA GLU A 54 -6.34 -15.50 -9.48
C GLU A 54 -5.48 -16.74 -9.24
N HIS A 55 -5.13 -16.95 -7.97
CA HIS A 55 -4.31 -18.06 -7.52
C HIS A 55 -4.84 -18.65 -6.22
N PHE A 56 -4.68 -19.95 -6.05
CA PHE A 56 -5.18 -20.69 -4.88
C PHE A 56 -4.22 -21.78 -4.45
N LEU A 57 -3.99 -21.88 -3.13
CA LEU A 57 -3.52 -23.10 -2.50
C LEU A 57 -4.69 -23.68 -1.70
N ASN A 58 -5.03 -24.96 -1.90
CA ASN A 58 -6.18 -25.64 -1.28
C ASN A 58 -7.52 -24.89 -1.44
N GLY A 59 -7.68 -24.16 -2.57
CA GLY A 59 -8.77 -23.21 -2.79
C GLY A 59 -10.18 -23.77 -2.64
N ASP A 60 -10.36 -25.08 -2.84
CA ASP A 60 -11.64 -25.79 -2.78
C ASP A 60 -11.81 -26.62 -1.49
N THR A 61 -10.85 -26.53 -0.56
CA THR A 61 -10.95 -27.20 0.73
C THR A 61 -11.90 -26.45 1.66
N TYR A 62 -12.93 -27.14 2.15
CA TYR A 62 -13.84 -26.56 3.15
C TYR A 62 -13.20 -26.48 4.52
N LEU A 63 -13.04 -25.25 5.01
CA LEU A 63 -12.54 -24.94 6.34
C LEU A 63 -13.55 -24.09 7.11
N VAL A 64 -13.41 -24.06 8.43
CA VAL A 64 -14.29 -23.25 9.28
C VAL A 64 -13.94 -21.77 9.10
N ALA A 65 -14.87 -20.99 8.57
CA ALA A 65 -14.66 -19.56 8.31
C ALA A 65 -14.51 -18.71 9.58
N GLY A 66 -14.93 -19.21 10.75
CA GLY A 66 -15.08 -18.36 11.93
C GLY A 66 -16.03 -17.20 11.63
N SER A 67 -15.64 -15.99 11.97
CA SER A 67 -16.48 -14.79 11.78
C SER A 67 -16.43 -14.17 10.38
N MET A 68 -15.68 -14.72 9.43
CA MET A 68 -15.65 -14.18 8.05
C MET A 68 -17.03 -14.28 7.36
N TYR A 69 -17.88 -15.23 7.76
CA TYR A 69 -19.27 -15.34 7.26
C TYR A 69 -20.10 -14.07 7.45
N LYS A 70 -19.68 -13.16 8.31
CA LYS A 70 -20.40 -11.91 8.58
C LYS A 70 -20.32 -10.93 7.41
N VAL A 71 -19.35 -11.11 6.48
CA VAL A 71 -19.31 -10.31 5.25
C VAL A 71 -20.51 -10.66 4.35
N PRO A 72 -20.66 -11.88 3.83
CA PRO A 72 -21.81 -12.18 2.97
C PRO A 72 -23.16 -12.05 3.71
N LEU A 73 -23.21 -12.22 5.03
CA LEU A 73 -24.41 -11.94 5.81
C LEU A 73 -24.83 -10.46 5.72
N ASN A 74 -23.88 -9.53 5.82
CA ASN A 74 -24.17 -8.11 5.71
C ASN A 74 -24.38 -7.66 4.25
N MET A 75 -23.83 -8.36 3.26
CA MET A 75 -24.14 -8.10 1.85
C MET A 75 -25.64 -8.22 1.56
N ILE A 76 -26.32 -9.23 2.14
CA ILE A 76 -27.79 -9.36 1.99
C ILE A 76 -28.52 -8.08 2.43
N TYR A 77 -28.13 -7.48 3.54
CA TYR A 77 -28.82 -6.32 4.10
C TYR A 77 -28.44 -5.02 3.40
N THR A 78 -27.16 -4.87 3.05
CA THR A 78 -26.70 -3.68 2.32
C THR A 78 -27.23 -3.64 0.89
N GLU A 79 -27.39 -4.81 0.24
CA GLU A 79 -28.08 -4.90 -1.05
C GLU A 79 -29.57 -4.52 -0.94
N LYS A 80 -30.27 -4.92 0.12
CA LYS A 80 -31.65 -4.46 0.38
C LYS A 80 -31.73 -2.94 0.56
N ILE A 81 -30.69 -2.33 1.16
CA ILE A 81 -30.62 -0.87 1.28
C ILE A 81 -30.40 -0.23 -0.10
N HIS A 82 -29.49 -0.78 -0.91
CA HIS A 82 -29.29 -0.33 -2.28
C HIS A 82 -30.60 -0.38 -3.10
N ASN A 83 -31.35 -1.47 -2.97
CA ASN A 83 -32.63 -1.67 -3.65
C ASN A 83 -33.79 -0.82 -3.09
N GLY A 84 -33.57 -0.07 -2.01
CA GLY A 84 -34.61 0.73 -1.35
C GLY A 84 -35.63 -0.08 -0.56
N GLU A 85 -35.37 -1.35 -0.27
CA GLU A 85 -36.22 -2.23 0.51
C GLU A 85 -36.11 -1.95 2.02
N MET A 86 -35.01 -1.35 2.46
CA MET A 86 -34.73 -0.91 3.82
C MET A 86 -33.76 0.26 3.86
N THR A 87 -33.57 0.82 5.05
CA THR A 87 -32.61 1.90 5.32
C THR A 87 -31.66 1.52 6.46
N MET A 88 -30.55 2.27 6.61
CA MET A 88 -29.63 2.12 7.75
C MET A 88 -30.29 2.36 9.11
N ASP A 89 -31.39 3.11 9.14
CA ASP A 89 -32.14 3.44 10.37
C ASP A 89 -33.23 2.40 10.72
N ASP A 90 -33.55 1.48 9.83
CA ASP A 90 -34.53 0.41 10.10
C ASP A 90 -33.99 -0.52 11.19
N THR A 91 -34.94 -1.07 11.97
CA THR A 91 -34.56 -1.90 13.12
C THR A 91 -34.81 -3.38 12.87
N ILE A 92 -33.85 -4.18 13.27
CA ILE A 92 -33.95 -5.65 13.34
C ILE A 92 -33.87 -6.05 14.80
N ALA A 93 -34.90 -6.71 15.28
CA ALA A 93 -35.06 -7.07 16.70
C ALA A 93 -34.88 -5.88 17.67
N GLY A 94 -35.28 -4.68 17.24
CA GLY A 94 -35.22 -3.45 18.04
C GLY A 94 -33.88 -2.70 17.99
N VAL A 95 -32.91 -3.19 17.22
CA VAL A 95 -31.58 -2.54 17.02
C VAL A 95 -31.50 -1.99 15.60
N LYS A 96 -31.04 -0.73 15.44
CA LYS A 96 -30.83 -0.15 14.11
C LYS A 96 -29.81 -0.96 13.32
N TYR A 97 -30.07 -1.15 12.01
CA TYR A 97 -29.17 -1.92 11.16
C TYR A 97 -27.76 -1.28 11.08
N SER A 98 -27.65 0.05 11.04
CA SER A 98 -26.35 0.73 11.08
C SER A 98 -25.49 0.28 12.27
N LYS A 99 -26.10 0.03 13.43
CA LYS A 99 -25.37 -0.49 14.61
C LYS A 99 -25.07 -1.98 14.51
N LEU A 100 -25.99 -2.76 13.95
CA LEU A 100 -25.76 -4.19 13.71
C LEU A 100 -24.59 -4.40 12.73
N LEU A 101 -24.53 -3.59 11.68
CA LEU A 101 -23.42 -3.59 10.71
C LEU A 101 -22.09 -3.28 11.40
N GLU A 102 -22.00 -2.17 12.16
CA GLU A 102 -20.79 -1.81 12.91
C GLU A 102 -20.37 -2.94 13.87
N TRP A 103 -21.27 -3.43 14.71
CA TRP A 103 -20.93 -4.42 15.73
C TRP A 103 -20.56 -5.78 15.15
N THR A 104 -21.22 -6.20 14.07
CA THR A 104 -20.92 -7.50 13.43
C THR A 104 -19.60 -7.49 12.67
N ILE A 105 -19.25 -6.38 12.03
CA ILE A 105 -18.01 -6.29 11.23
C ILE A 105 -16.85 -5.79 12.09
N ILE A 106 -16.98 -4.63 12.75
CA ILE A 106 -15.88 -4.02 13.50
C ILE A 106 -15.54 -4.86 14.73
N ASN A 107 -16.52 -5.10 15.59
CA ASN A 107 -16.28 -5.81 16.86
C ASN A 107 -16.42 -7.34 16.73
N SER A 108 -16.87 -7.82 15.58
CA SER A 108 -17.14 -9.25 15.34
C SER A 108 -18.15 -9.86 16.32
N ASP A 109 -19.18 -9.08 16.76
CA ASP A 109 -20.18 -9.50 17.73
C ASP A 109 -21.03 -10.66 17.19
N ASN A 110 -21.07 -11.77 17.95
CA ASN A 110 -21.76 -12.99 17.56
C ASN A 110 -23.26 -12.92 17.84
N ASP A 111 -23.68 -12.23 18.90
CA ASP A 111 -25.10 -12.11 19.23
C ASP A 111 -25.81 -11.20 18.23
N MET A 112 -25.15 -10.13 17.80
CA MET A 112 -25.67 -9.24 16.77
C MET A 112 -25.73 -9.93 15.40
N ALA A 113 -24.72 -10.70 15.04
CA ALA A 113 -24.76 -11.52 13.82
C ALA A 113 -25.90 -12.56 13.88
N LYS A 114 -26.16 -13.13 15.06
CA LYS A 114 -27.25 -14.08 15.28
C LYS A 114 -28.62 -13.42 15.12
N LEU A 115 -28.77 -12.15 15.52
CA LEU A 115 -30.01 -11.40 15.22
C LEU A 115 -30.23 -11.26 13.73
N LEU A 116 -29.18 -10.91 12.97
CA LEU A 116 -29.24 -10.77 11.53
C LEU A 116 -29.67 -12.07 10.84
N TRP A 117 -28.92 -13.17 10.99
CA TRP A 117 -29.26 -14.38 10.26
C TRP A 117 -30.60 -15.01 10.73
N LYS A 118 -30.97 -14.87 12.01
CA LYS A 118 -32.30 -15.31 12.49
C LYS A 118 -33.44 -14.52 11.89
N ASN A 119 -33.24 -13.23 11.62
CA ASN A 119 -34.23 -12.40 10.93
C ASN A 119 -34.49 -12.86 9.49
N LEU A 120 -33.53 -13.54 8.87
CA LEU A 120 -33.66 -14.15 7.55
C LEU A 120 -34.42 -15.51 7.60
N GLY A 121 -34.57 -16.11 8.80
CA GLY A 121 -35.27 -17.37 8.99
C GLY A 121 -34.40 -18.48 9.58
N THR A 122 -34.32 -19.63 8.92
CA THR A 122 -33.48 -20.74 9.35
C THR A 122 -32.02 -20.55 8.95
N TYR A 123 -31.10 -21.21 9.65
CA TYR A 123 -29.67 -21.21 9.26
C TYR A 123 -29.47 -21.69 7.83
N ARG A 124 -30.17 -22.78 7.42
CA ARG A 124 -30.11 -23.27 6.05
C ARG A 124 -30.55 -22.19 5.05
N HIS A 125 -31.66 -21.53 5.30
CA HIS A 125 -32.15 -20.48 4.41
C HIS A 125 -31.19 -19.28 4.31
N TYR A 126 -30.58 -18.88 5.42
CA TYR A 126 -29.48 -17.91 5.39
C TYR A 126 -28.34 -18.36 4.47
N ARG A 127 -27.92 -19.63 4.58
CA ARG A 127 -26.85 -20.18 3.72
C ARG A 127 -27.27 -20.21 2.22
N GLU A 128 -28.52 -20.52 1.95
CA GLU A 128 -29.09 -20.45 0.57
C GLU A 128 -29.02 -19.01 0.03
N LEU A 129 -29.33 -18.01 0.84
CA LEU A 129 -29.28 -16.59 0.45
C LEU A 129 -27.87 -16.08 0.14
N ILE A 130 -26.85 -16.57 0.84
CA ILE A 130 -25.46 -16.14 0.58
C ILE A 130 -24.77 -16.92 -0.52
N ALA A 131 -25.29 -18.06 -0.95
CA ALA A 131 -24.66 -18.90 -1.97
C ALA A 131 -24.30 -18.11 -3.25
N PRO A 132 -25.17 -17.25 -3.83
CA PRO A 132 -24.80 -16.45 -4.99
C PRO A 132 -23.62 -15.48 -4.76
N TYR A 133 -23.53 -14.87 -3.57
CA TYR A 133 -22.38 -14.00 -3.23
C TYR A 133 -21.08 -14.80 -3.12
N MET A 134 -21.17 -16.09 -2.82
CA MET A 134 -20.03 -17.01 -2.74
C MET A 134 -19.70 -17.69 -4.08
N GLY A 135 -20.39 -17.30 -5.16
CA GLY A 135 -20.22 -17.90 -6.49
C GLY A 135 -20.85 -19.29 -6.65
N GLU A 136 -21.81 -19.63 -5.80
CA GLU A 136 -22.41 -20.95 -5.75
C GLU A 136 -23.89 -20.91 -6.13
N ASP A 137 -24.36 -22.03 -6.65
CA ASP A 137 -25.80 -22.31 -6.79
C ASP A 137 -26.27 -23.11 -5.57
N ALA A 138 -27.22 -22.54 -4.83
CA ALA A 138 -27.77 -23.16 -3.62
C ALA A 138 -28.37 -24.57 -3.83
N GLU A 139 -28.75 -24.94 -5.06
CA GLU A 139 -29.29 -26.27 -5.38
C GLU A 139 -28.20 -27.32 -5.60
N THR A 140 -27.00 -26.89 -6.02
CA THR A 140 -25.91 -27.78 -6.46
C THR A 140 -24.65 -27.73 -5.62
N VAL A 141 -24.51 -26.72 -4.74
CA VAL A 141 -23.35 -26.57 -3.86
C VAL A 141 -23.16 -27.78 -2.93
N ASP A 142 -21.92 -28.12 -2.62
CA ASP A 142 -21.57 -29.22 -1.71
C ASP A 142 -22.32 -29.12 -0.37
N ALA A 143 -22.75 -30.24 0.17
CA ALA A 143 -23.48 -30.32 1.44
C ALA A 143 -22.72 -29.69 2.61
N LYS A 144 -21.39 -29.73 2.62
CA LYS A 144 -20.54 -29.07 3.63
C LYS A 144 -20.76 -27.57 3.74
N PHE A 145 -21.13 -26.91 2.63
CA PHE A 145 -21.49 -25.49 2.63
C PHE A 145 -22.58 -25.16 3.66
N TYR A 146 -23.50 -26.09 3.93
CA TYR A 146 -24.58 -25.91 4.90
C TYR A 146 -24.22 -26.26 6.34
N GLU A 147 -22.98 -26.66 6.61
CA GLU A 147 -22.52 -27.10 7.92
C GLU A 147 -21.58 -26.04 8.56
N ASN A 148 -21.74 -25.81 9.86
CA ASN A 148 -20.79 -25.13 10.77
C ASN A 148 -20.02 -23.91 10.24
N ASN A 149 -20.61 -23.06 9.39
CA ASN A 149 -19.92 -21.97 8.71
C ASN A 149 -18.71 -22.41 7.87
N PHE A 150 -18.74 -23.59 7.29
CA PHE A 150 -17.73 -24.00 6.34
C PHE A 150 -17.83 -23.17 5.05
N CYS A 151 -16.69 -22.72 4.56
CA CYS A 151 -16.54 -22.22 3.21
C CYS A 151 -15.11 -22.49 2.70
N THR A 152 -14.89 -22.23 1.42
CA THR A 152 -13.60 -22.40 0.78
C THR A 152 -12.93 -21.06 0.53
N ALA A 153 -11.61 -21.05 0.29
CA ALA A 153 -10.91 -19.82 -0.06
C ALA A 153 -11.46 -19.25 -1.40
N ARG A 154 -11.77 -20.09 -2.36
CA ARG A 154 -12.37 -19.68 -3.65
C ARG A 154 -13.71 -18.98 -3.46
N GLN A 155 -14.58 -19.50 -2.60
CA GLN A 155 -15.87 -18.88 -2.28
C GLN A 155 -15.68 -17.50 -1.65
N MET A 156 -14.75 -17.33 -0.71
CA MET A 156 -14.48 -16.03 -0.08
C MET A 156 -13.82 -15.04 -1.04
N ILE A 157 -12.92 -15.47 -1.92
CA ILE A 157 -12.36 -14.64 -3.00
C ILE A 157 -13.48 -14.14 -3.92
N HIS A 158 -14.40 -15.02 -4.33
CA HIS A 158 -15.54 -14.61 -5.15
C HIS A 158 -16.40 -13.56 -4.42
N CYS A 159 -16.71 -13.78 -3.14
CA CYS A 159 -17.48 -12.87 -2.31
C CYS A 159 -16.87 -11.47 -2.22
N LEU A 160 -15.57 -11.39 -1.93
CA LEU A 160 -14.86 -10.13 -1.82
C LEU A 160 -14.67 -9.44 -3.17
N ASN A 161 -14.44 -10.21 -4.23
CA ASN A 161 -14.35 -9.65 -5.58
C ASN A 161 -15.69 -9.03 -6.01
N LEU A 162 -16.81 -9.72 -5.75
CA LEU A 162 -18.14 -9.16 -5.99
C LEU A 162 -18.38 -7.88 -5.17
N LEU A 163 -18.01 -7.91 -3.89
CA LEU A 163 -18.13 -6.75 -3.01
C LEU A 163 -17.34 -5.54 -3.52
N GLU A 164 -16.11 -5.72 -4.02
CA GLU A 164 -15.30 -4.61 -4.55
C GLU A 164 -15.79 -4.15 -5.93
N THR A 165 -16.02 -5.08 -6.85
CA THR A 165 -16.39 -4.72 -8.23
C THR A 165 -17.80 -4.15 -8.35
N GLU A 166 -18.69 -4.49 -7.42
CA GLU A 166 -20.08 -4.01 -7.36
C GLU A 166 -20.38 -3.24 -6.05
N LYS A 167 -19.38 -2.55 -5.50
CA LYS A 167 -19.46 -1.90 -4.18
C LYS A 167 -20.64 -0.95 -3.99
N ASP A 168 -21.13 -0.35 -5.06
CA ASP A 168 -22.31 0.51 -5.00
C ASP A 168 -23.57 -0.26 -4.60
N ASN A 169 -23.62 -1.58 -4.84
CA ASN A 169 -24.71 -2.44 -4.42
C ASN A 169 -24.67 -2.75 -2.90
N PHE A 170 -23.55 -2.47 -2.23
CA PHE A 170 -23.31 -2.82 -0.83
C PHE A 170 -22.93 -1.60 0.03
N PRO A 171 -23.77 -0.56 0.12
CA PRO A 171 -23.43 0.72 0.71
C PRO A 171 -22.94 0.59 2.16
N GLY A 172 -21.77 1.19 2.47
CA GLY A 172 -21.18 1.29 3.80
C GLY A 172 -20.49 0.02 4.32
N LEU A 173 -20.57 -1.13 3.61
CA LEU A 173 -19.97 -2.38 4.10
C LEU A 173 -18.42 -2.30 4.08
N ILE A 174 -17.84 -1.83 3.00
CA ILE A 174 -16.37 -1.65 2.90
C ILE A 174 -15.88 -0.63 3.94
N ASP A 175 -16.61 0.46 4.15
CA ASP A 175 -16.26 1.50 5.14
C ASP A 175 -16.15 0.96 6.57
N VAL A 176 -16.97 -0.02 6.94
CA VAL A 176 -16.88 -0.66 8.26
C VAL A 176 -15.83 -1.75 8.29
N MET A 177 -15.53 -2.42 7.17
CA MET A 177 -14.42 -3.38 7.06
C MET A 177 -13.06 -2.68 7.19
N LEU A 178 -12.89 -1.46 6.67
CA LEU A 178 -11.69 -0.64 6.87
C LEU A 178 -11.45 -0.33 8.36
N LYS A 179 -12.51 -0.25 9.17
CA LYS A 179 -12.47 0.05 10.61
C LYS A 179 -12.48 -1.20 11.49
N ALA A 180 -12.47 -2.40 10.90
CA ALA A 180 -12.57 -3.64 11.67
C ALA A 180 -11.47 -3.77 12.73
N GLU A 181 -11.87 -4.25 13.91
CA GLU A 181 -11.03 -4.52 15.07
C GLU A 181 -11.17 -6.00 15.51
N PRO A 182 -10.16 -6.55 16.20
CA PRO A 182 -8.89 -5.93 16.55
C PRO A 182 -8.01 -5.70 15.32
N LYS A 183 -7.09 -4.72 15.40
CA LYS A 183 -6.03 -4.50 14.40
C LYS A 183 -4.96 -5.60 14.52
N ASN A 184 -5.38 -6.84 14.42
CA ASN A 184 -4.59 -8.06 14.42
C ASN A 184 -4.82 -8.76 13.07
N TYR A 185 -4.37 -9.95 12.91
CA TYR A 185 -4.51 -10.73 11.69
C TYR A 185 -3.81 -10.05 10.51
N PHE A 186 -4.45 -9.76 9.39
CA PHE A 186 -3.83 -9.04 8.28
C PHE A 186 -3.28 -7.65 8.66
N LYS A 187 -3.86 -7.02 9.67
CA LYS A 187 -3.45 -5.69 10.17
C LYS A 187 -2.64 -5.77 11.48
N PHE A 188 -2.02 -6.90 11.78
CA PHE A 188 -1.20 -7.05 12.99
C PHE A 188 0.04 -6.14 12.96
N HIS A 189 0.72 -6.09 11.82
CA HIS A 189 1.67 -5.03 11.52
C HIS A 189 0.99 -3.95 10.69
N GLU A 190 1.53 -2.75 10.70
CA GLU A 190 1.06 -1.68 9.82
C GLU A 190 1.25 -2.09 8.36
N GLN A 191 0.20 -1.96 7.56
CA GLN A 191 0.22 -2.29 6.15
C GLN A 191 0.43 -1.01 5.35
N GLU A 192 1.19 -1.08 4.27
CA GLU A 192 1.43 0.04 3.37
C GLU A 192 0.14 0.55 2.72
N TYR A 193 -0.82 -0.36 2.49
CA TYR A 193 -2.08 -0.06 1.81
C TYR A 193 -3.27 -0.16 2.76
N GLU A 194 -4.35 0.53 2.42
CA GLU A 194 -5.62 0.39 3.15
C GLU A 194 -6.16 -1.04 3.01
N VAL A 195 -6.52 -1.66 4.13
CA VAL A 195 -7.00 -3.03 4.21
C VAL A 195 -8.41 -3.06 4.78
N ALA A 196 -9.40 -3.33 3.93
CA ALA A 196 -10.77 -3.60 4.35
C ALA A 196 -10.91 -5.09 4.64
N HIS A 197 -10.91 -5.50 5.92
CA HIS A 197 -10.83 -6.90 6.30
C HIS A 197 -11.94 -7.39 7.21
N LYS A 198 -12.10 -8.71 7.28
CA LYS A 198 -12.89 -9.40 8.29
C LYS A 198 -12.21 -10.67 8.74
N TYR A 199 -11.73 -10.64 9.96
CA TYR A 199 -11.11 -11.78 10.62
C TYR A 199 -12.11 -12.82 11.13
N GLY A 200 -11.64 -14.07 11.25
CA GLY A 200 -12.35 -15.18 11.86
C GLY A 200 -11.49 -15.87 12.92
N TYR A 201 -12.09 -16.20 14.05
CA TYR A 201 -11.43 -16.91 15.14
C TYR A 201 -12.34 -18.01 15.70
N LEU A 202 -11.79 -19.19 15.89
CA LEU A 202 -12.49 -20.29 16.57
C LEU A 202 -11.45 -21.21 17.22
N VAL A 203 -11.78 -21.67 18.44
CA VAL A 203 -11.11 -22.78 19.10
C VAL A 203 -12.08 -23.95 19.16
N ASP A 204 -11.68 -25.09 18.61
CA ASP A 204 -12.44 -26.34 18.66
C ASP A 204 -11.53 -27.48 19.12
N GLY A 205 -11.69 -27.88 20.38
CA GLY A 205 -10.81 -28.84 21.01
C GLY A 205 -9.35 -28.36 21.09
N SER A 206 -8.46 -29.04 20.39
CA SER A 206 -7.03 -28.65 20.27
C SER A 206 -6.72 -27.83 19.05
N LYS A 207 -7.70 -27.60 18.16
CA LYS A 207 -7.55 -26.84 16.92
C LYS A 207 -7.80 -25.37 17.17
N LEU A 208 -6.96 -24.54 16.56
CA LEU A 208 -7.08 -23.09 16.55
C LEU A 208 -7.20 -22.63 15.11
N TYR A 209 -8.32 -22.02 14.79
CA TYR A 209 -8.58 -21.42 13.49
C TYR A 209 -8.42 -19.91 13.60
N MET A 210 -7.45 -19.37 12.86
CA MET A 210 -7.18 -17.95 12.76
C MET A 210 -7.21 -17.57 11.28
N ASN A 211 -8.28 -16.96 10.86
CA ASN A 211 -8.53 -16.69 9.45
C ASN A 211 -8.67 -15.19 9.22
N ASP A 212 -8.38 -14.73 8.01
CA ASP A 212 -8.73 -13.39 7.58
C ASP A 212 -9.05 -13.36 6.09
N CYS A 213 -9.86 -12.38 5.70
CA CYS A 213 -10.18 -12.08 4.31
C CYS A 213 -10.25 -10.57 4.13
N ALA A 214 -9.68 -10.07 3.03
CA ALA A 214 -9.56 -8.63 2.82
C ALA A 214 -9.64 -8.21 1.36
N ILE A 215 -10.05 -6.95 1.17
CA ILE A 215 -9.77 -6.14 0.00
C ILE A 215 -8.59 -5.24 0.38
N VAL A 216 -7.50 -5.29 -0.38
CA VAL A 216 -6.32 -4.46 -0.17
C VAL A 216 -6.23 -3.47 -1.33
N TYR A 217 -6.15 -2.18 -1.02
CA TYR A 217 -6.19 -1.09 -1.99
C TYR A 217 -4.79 -0.74 -2.50
N THR A 218 -4.14 -1.73 -3.12
CA THR A 218 -2.96 -1.50 -3.96
C THR A 218 -3.35 -0.71 -5.23
N ASP A 219 -2.41 -0.36 -6.08
CA ASP A 219 -2.66 0.36 -7.33
C ASP A 219 -3.74 -0.31 -8.22
N ASP A 220 -3.72 -1.64 -8.28
CA ASP A 220 -4.81 -2.47 -8.77
C ASP A 220 -5.37 -3.23 -7.57
N PRO A 221 -6.54 -2.88 -7.01
CA PRO A 221 -7.03 -3.52 -5.79
C PRO A 221 -7.06 -5.05 -5.89
N ILE A 222 -6.62 -5.69 -4.82
CA ILE A 222 -6.62 -7.15 -4.72
C ILE A 222 -7.57 -7.65 -3.64
N VAL A 223 -8.02 -8.87 -3.78
CA VAL A 223 -8.72 -9.60 -2.73
C VAL A 223 -7.89 -10.80 -2.31
N ILE A 224 -7.73 -10.97 -1.00
CA ILE A 224 -6.92 -12.03 -0.41
C ILE A 224 -7.67 -12.74 0.71
N VAL A 225 -7.36 -14.02 0.87
CA VAL A 225 -7.95 -14.87 1.92
C VAL A 225 -6.88 -15.82 2.44
N MET A 226 -6.80 -15.95 3.75
CA MET A 226 -6.01 -17.00 4.41
C MET A 226 -6.85 -17.70 5.47
N PHE A 227 -7.13 -18.98 5.25
CA PHE A 227 -7.63 -19.90 6.25
C PHE A 227 -6.48 -20.63 6.90
N THR A 228 -6.60 -20.89 8.20
CA THR A 228 -5.61 -21.69 8.93
C THR A 228 -6.29 -22.78 9.77
N ASP A 229 -5.62 -23.90 9.91
CA ASP A 229 -5.99 -24.99 10.86
C ASP A 229 -4.77 -25.26 11.74
N THR A 230 -4.86 -24.92 13.03
CA THR A 230 -3.82 -25.19 14.06
C THR A 230 -2.53 -24.36 14.02
N LEU A 231 -2.48 -23.19 13.36
CA LEU A 231 -1.26 -22.38 13.35
C LEU A 231 -0.93 -21.78 14.72
N LYS A 232 0.26 -22.07 15.23
CA LYS A 232 0.89 -21.34 16.34
C LYS A 232 1.43 -20.02 15.78
N ASN A 233 1.20 -18.91 16.48
CA ASN A 233 1.61 -17.56 16.04
C ASN A 233 1.01 -17.12 14.69
N GLY A 234 -0.22 -17.55 14.40
CA GLY A 234 -0.89 -17.26 13.14
C GLY A 234 -1.01 -15.77 12.80
N TYR A 235 -0.93 -14.86 13.77
CA TYR A 235 -0.96 -13.41 13.52
C TYR A 235 0.18 -12.94 12.63
N VAL A 236 1.41 -13.43 12.87
CA VAL A 236 2.58 -13.06 12.05
C VAL A 236 2.40 -13.59 10.64
N ALA A 237 2.06 -14.86 10.48
CA ALA A 237 1.85 -15.45 9.15
C ALA A 237 0.73 -14.75 8.37
N LEU A 238 -0.37 -14.34 9.03
CA LEU A 238 -1.47 -13.62 8.39
C LEU A 238 -1.02 -12.24 7.90
N THR A 239 -0.35 -11.45 8.74
CA THR A 239 0.08 -10.10 8.36
C THR A 239 1.13 -10.14 7.27
N ASP A 240 2.08 -11.09 7.34
CA ASP A 240 3.14 -11.25 6.34
C ASP A 240 2.57 -11.74 5.01
N TYR A 241 1.53 -12.59 5.02
CA TYR A 241 0.81 -12.96 3.81
C TYR A 241 0.13 -11.75 3.15
N CYS A 242 -0.47 -10.86 3.94
CA CYS A 242 -1.08 -9.62 3.44
C CYS A 242 -0.03 -8.73 2.76
N SER A 243 1.11 -8.50 3.42
CA SER A 243 2.21 -7.70 2.87
C SER A 243 2.80 -8.34 1.61
N LEU A 244 3.09 -9.65 1.65
CA LEU A 244 3.63 -10.39 0.51
C LEU A 244 2.73 -10.30 -0.73
N MET A 245 1.41 -10.45 -0.56
CA MET A 245 0.47 -10.39 -1.68
C MET A 245 0.29 -8.96 -2.20
N SER A 246 0.41 -7.96 -1.34
CA SER A 246 0.43 -6.55 -1.74
C SER A 246 1.64 -6.24 -2.61
N ASP A 247 2.83 -6.65 -2.18
CA ASP A 247 4.07 -6.49 -2.93
C ASP A 247 4.04 -7.25 -4.26
N TYR A 248 3.53 -8.50 -4.24
CA TYR A 248 3.34 -9.30 -5.45
C TYR A 248 2.44 -8.57 -6.47
N ALA A 249 1.32 -8.01 -6.00
CA ALA A 249 0.41 -7.26 -6.86
C ALA A 249 1.08 -6.02 -7.46
N GLN A 250 1.83 -5.26 -6.66
CA GLN A 250 2.53 -4.06 -7.14
C GLN A 250 3.62 -4.39 -8.16
N TYR A 251 4.40 -5.44 -7.91
CA TYR A 251 5.40 -5.93 -8.85
C TYR A 251 4.78 -6.24 -10.22
N HIS A 252 3.72 -7.04 -10.26
CA HIS A 252 3.06 -7.42 -11.51
C HIS A 252 2.32 -6.25 -12.17
N THR A 253 1.74 -5.33 -11.38
CA THR A 253 1.12 -4.10 -11.88
C THR A 253 2.15 -3.19 -12.56
N ALA A 254 3.34 -3.03 -11.96
CA ALA A 254 4.43 -2.26 -12.56
C ALA A 254 4.86 -2.84 -13.91
N ILE A 255 5.13 -4.15 -13.98
CA ILE A 255 5.48 -4.84 -15.24
C ILE A 255 4.40 -4.66 -16.31
N ARG A 256 3.14 -4.87 -15.94
CA ARG A 256 2.00 -4.73 -16.86
C ARG A 256 1.92 -3.31 -17.41
N ARG A 257 2.06 -2.28 -16.59
CA ARG A 257 2.02 -0.87 -17.02
C ARG A 257 3.14 -0.52 -17.99
N VAL A 258 4.34 -1.08 -17.78
CA VAL A 258 5.46 -0.92 -18.73
C VAL A 258 5.10 -1.56 -20.07
N GLN A 259 4.60 -2.79 -20.07
CA GLN A 259 4.20 -3.49 -21.30
C GLN A 259 3.09 -2.75 -22.05
N GLU A 260 2.06 -2.28 -21.35
CA GLU A 260 0.96 -1.50 -21.93
C GLU A 260 1.48 -0.18 -22.55
N ALA A 261 2.43 0.49 -21.90
CA ALA A 261 3.05 1.69 -22.41
C ALA A 261 3.87 1.43 -23.70
N GLU A 262 4.65 0.35 -23.73
CA GLU A 262 5.41 -0.08 -24.91
C GLU A 262 4.50 -0.47 -26.08
N GLU A 263 3.39 -1.17 -25.80
CA GLU A 263 2.40 -1.54 -26.82
C GLU A 263 1.69 -0.29 -27.38
N ALA A 264 1.33 0.66 -26.51
CA ALA A 264 0.73 1.91 -26.93
C ALA A 264 1.70 2.75 -27.81
N GLU A 265 2.98 2.80 -27.44
CA GLU A 265 4.01 3.47 -28.25
C GLU A 265 4.17 2.79 -29.61
N ARG A 266 4.24 1.45 -29.62
CA ARG A 266 4.34 0.66 -30.87
C ARG A 266 3.14 0.88 -31.78
N ALA A 267 1.93 0.88 -31.23
CA ALA A 267 0.69 1.15 -31.98
C ALA A 267 0.66 2.58 -32.54
N ALA A 268 1.15 3.57 -31.77
CA ALA A 268 1.26 4.95 -32.23
C ALA A 268 2.26 5.10 -33.39
N ILE A 269 3.41 4.42 -33.31
CA ILE A 269 4.42 4.41 -34.39
C ILE A 269 3.84 3.73 -35.65
N GLU A 270 3.12 2.62 -35.52
CA GLU A 270 2.48 1.93 -36.65
C GLU A 270 1.40 2.80 -37.30
N ALA A 271 0.60 3.51 -36.51
CA ALA A 271 -0.41 4.44 -37.00
C ALA A 271 0.22 5.59 -37.79
N LEU A 272 1.39 6.11 -37.36
CA LEU A 272 2.14 7.15 -38.06
C LEU A 272 2.76 6.64 -39.37
N ASN A 273 3.12 5.37 -39.46
CA ASN A 273 3.74 4.74 -40.62
C ASN A 273 2.72 4.16 -41.59
N SER A 274 1.44 4.08 -41.21
CA SER A 274 0.37 3.61 -42.11
C SER A 274 0.15 4.65 -43.22
N PRO A 275 0.19 4.25 -44.50
CA PRO A 275 -0.04 5.19 -45.61
C PRO A 275 -1.46 5.76 -45.51
N ALA A 276 -1.54 7.10 -45.53
CA ALA A 276 -2.82 7.80 -45.58
C ALA A 276 -3.67 7.26 -46.73
N PRO A 277 -4.99 7.11 -46.57
CA PRO A 277 -5.87 6.66 -47.64
C PRO A 277 -5.70 7.62 -48.82
N THR A 278 -5.27 7.09 -49.97
CA THR A 278 -5.05 7.79 -51.21
C THR A 278 -6.33 8.51 -51.66
N ALA A 279 -6.41 9.81 -51.38
CA ALA A 279 -7.34 10.66 -52.08
C ALA A 279 -6.77 10.93 -53.49
N SER A 280 -7.57 10.58 -54.48
CA SER A 280 -7.28 10.66 -55.92
C SER A 280 -6.77 12.04 -56.32
N ALA A 281 -5.70 12.07 -57.07
CA ALA A 281 -5.00 13.24 -57.56
C ALA A 281 -5.83 14.09 -58.53
N SER A 282 -5.69 15.41 -58.45
CA SER A 282 -5.71 16.29 -59.60
C SER A 282 -4.65 17.38 -59.44
N ASP A 283 -3.68 17.25 -60.28
CA ASP A 283 -2.82 18.17 -61.02
C ASP A 283 -2.51 19.60 -60.49
N GLY A 284 -1.21 19.89 -60.47
CA GLY A 284 -0.72 21.20 -60.86
C GLY A 284 0.25 21.94 -59.97
N THR A 285 1.52 21.93 -60.38
CA THR A 285 2.57 22.96 -60.19
C THR A 285 3.41 22.99 -58.90
N THR A 286 4.65 22.62 -59.11
CA THR A 286 5.86 23.01 -58.33
C THR A 286 6.14 24.51 -58.40
N PRO A 287 6.75 25.14 -57.38
CA PRO A 287 8.17 25.41 -57.46
C PRO A 287 8.99 25.35 -56.16
N SER A 288 10.19 24.83 -56.36
CA SER A 288 11.52 25.21 -55.82
C SER A 288 11.73 25.52 -54.34
N THR A 289 12.61 24.72 -53.79
CA THR A 289 13.43 24.86 -52.58
C THR A 289 14.29 26.13 -52.57
N PRO A 290 14.67 26.61 -51.41
CA PRO A 290 16.07 26.90 -51.17
C PRO A 290 16.62 26.22 -49.89
N GLU A 291 17.91 25.97 -50.00
CA GLU A 291 18.83 25.26 -49.12
C GLU A 291 18.95 25.82 -47.71
N ALA A 292 19.30 24.87 -46.83
CA ALA A 292 19.68 25.08 -45.45
C ALA A 292 21.00 25.85 -45.31
N ASN A 293 21.08 26.64 -44.28
CA ASN A 293 22.35 27.00 -43.66
C ASN A 293 22.27 26.74 -42.16
N THR A 294 23.12 25.83 -41.71
CA THR A 294 23.39 25.52 -40.33
C THR A 294 24.21 26.63 -39.68
N THR A 295 23.76 27.08 -38.52
CA THR A 295 24.65 27.63 -37.48
C THR A 295 24.13 27.17 -36.12
N GLU A 296 24.98 26.40 -35.45
CA GLU A 296 24.87 26.12 -34.01
C GLU A 296 25.07 27.43 -33.25
N GLU A 297 24.16 27.75 -32.35
CA GLU A 297 24.44 28.51 -31.11
C GLU A 297 23.26 28.43 -30.16
N GLY A 298 23.56 27.99 -28.88
CA GLY A 298 22.86 28.45 -27.69
C GLY A 298 21.54 27.78 -27.37
N THR A 299 21.61 26.64 -26.71
CA THR A 299 20.47 26.09 -25.96
C THR A 299 20.34 26.79 -24.61
N ASP A 300 19.91 28.02 -24.60
CA ASP A 300 19.37 28.69 -23.43
C ASP A 300 17.97 29.22 -23.79
N SER A 301 16.94 28.77 -23.09
CA SER A 301 15.53 29.15 -23.25
C SER A 301 14.76 28.40 -24.35
N VAL A 302 14.61 27.13 -24.25
CA VAL A 302 13.40 26.49 -24.79
C VAL A 302 12.33 26.51 -23.69
N MET A 303 11.92 27.70 -23.30
CA MET A 303 10.66 27.93 -22.65
C MET A 303 9.59 27.35 -23.56
N ASN A 304 8.85 26.41 -23.06
CA ASN A 304 7.93 25.52 -23.74
C ASN A 304 7.12 26.23 -24.88
N ILE A 305 7.69 26.28 -26.06
CA ILE A 305 7.10 26.91 -27.26
C ILE A 305 5.68 26.35 -27.48
N PHE A 306 5.45 25.11 -27.10
CA PHE A 306 4.15 24.45 -27.19
C PHE A 306 3.14 24.98 -26.15
N ALA A 307 3.55 25.30 -24.93
CA ALA A 307 2.65 25.90 -23.93
C ALA A 307 2.29 27.34 -24.33
N VAL A 308 3.26 28.12 -24.78
CA VAL A 308 3.01 29.48 -25.31
C VAL A 308 2.15 29.44 -26.57
N ALA A 309 2.43 28.52 -27.50
CA ALA A 309 1.62 28.29 -28.68
C ALA A 309 0.19 27.87 -28.32
N GLY A 310 0.01 26.98 -27.34
CA GLY A 310 -1.29 26.57 -26.83
C GLY A 310 -2.09 27.71 -26.22
N ILE A 311 -1.48 28.58 -25.42
CA ILE A 311 -2.11 29.78 -24.84
C ILE A 311 -2.48 30.78 -25.97
N CYS A 312 -1.60 31.03 -26.92
CA CYS A 312 -1.89 31.90 -28.05
C CYS A 312 -3.04 31.36 -28.92
N LEU A 313 -3.10 30.02 -29.14
CA LEU A 313 -4.20 29.38 -29.86
C LEU A 313 -5.53 29.50 -29.13
N LEU A 314 -5.55 29.36 -27.78
CA LEU A 314 -6.75 29.57 -26.97
C LEU A 314 -7.27 30.99 -27.03
N VAL A 315 -6.39 32.00 -27.06
CA VAL A 315 -6.76 33.40 -27.24
C VAL A 315 -7.37 33.62 -28.63
N VAL A 316 -6.77 33.06 -29.68
CA VAL A 316 -7.27 33.15 -31.07
C VAL A 316 -8.63 32.44 -31.19
N CYS A 317 -8.82 31.27 -30.55
CA CYS A 317 -10.10 30.58 -30.49
C CYS A 317 -11.17 31.40 -29.78
N GLY A 318 -10.82 32.06 -28.68
CA GLY A 318 -11.72 32.96 -27.95
C GLY A 318 -12.17 34.15 -28.82
N VAL A 319 -11.25 34.78 -29.57
CA VAL A 319 -11.54 35.87 -30.49
C VAL A 319 -12.41 35.37 -31.66
N ALA A 320 -12.11 34.21 -32.25
CA ALA A 320 -12.90 33.60 -33.32
C ALA A 320 -14.34 33.27 -32.88
N ALA A 321 -14.51 32.75 -31.64
CA ALA A 321 -15.83 32.51 -31.06
C ALA A 321 -16.63 33.78 -30.85
N VAL A 322 -16.00 34.87 -30.37
CA VAL A 322 -16.64 36.18 -30.18
C VAL A 322 -17.01 36.80 -31.53
N MET A 323 -16.16 36.66 -32.54
CA MET A 323 -16.43 37.15 -33.91
C MET A 323 -17.59 36.39 -34.58
N SER A 324 -17.74 35.09 -34.28
CA SER A 324 -18.86 34.26 -34.76
C SER A 324 -20.22 34.68 -34.17
N CYS A 325 -20.21 35.33 -33.00
CA CYS A 325 -21.41 35.79 -32.29
C CYS A 325 -21.88 37.19 -32.67
N LYS A 326 -21.08 38.00 -33.43
CA LYS A 326 -21.35 39.43 -33.71
C LYS A 326 -22.26 39.70 -34.90
N GLY A 327 -22.77 38.68 -35.59
CA GLY A 327 -23.70 38.87 -36.72
C GLY A 327 -25.16 38.71 -36.30
N GLY A 328 -25.90 39.78 -36.20
CA GLY A 328 -27.31 39.83 -35.76
C GLY A 328 -28.35 39.15 -36.65
N ARG A 329 -28.05 38.02 -37.27
CA ARG A 329 -28.99 37.05 -37.83
C ARG A 329 -28.46 35.65 -37.59
N ARG A 330 -29.26 34.83 -36.94
CA ARG A 330 -28.98 33.40 -36.60
C ARG A 330 -28.74 32.52 -37.83
N LYS A 331 -27.66 32.77 -38.56
CA LYS A 331 -27.08 31.77 -39.47
C LYS A 331 -25.69 31.45 -38.92
N ILE A 332 -25.57 30.28 -38.30
CA ILE A 332 -24.28 29.72 -37.91
C ILE A 332 -23.41 29.69 -39.16
N ASN A 333 -22.34 30.47 -39.16
CA ASN A 333 -21.37 30.45 -40.24
C ASN A 333 -20.53 29.17 -40.08
N ILE A 334 -21.02 28.09 -40.66
CA ILE A 334 -20.47 26.70 -40.52
C ILE A 334 -18.94 26.67 -40.73
N PRO A 335 -18.34 27.38 -41.72
CA PRO A 335 -16.89 27.38 -41.86
C PRO A 335 -16.15 27.97 -40.65
N TRP A 336 -16.68 29.03 -40.03
CA TRP A 336 -16.06 29.63 -38.83
C TRP A 336 -16.28 28.82 -37.56
N ALA A 337 -17.41 28.15 -37.42
CA ALA A 337 -17.68 27.23 -36.32
C ALA A 337 -16.77 25.99 -36.39
N LEU A 338 -16.58 25.44 -37.61
CA LEU A 338 -15.64 24.34 -37.85
C LEU A 338 -14.18 24.76 -37.58
N ALA A 339 -13.78 25.94 -38.03
CA ALA A 339 -12.45 26.48 -37.75
C ALA A 339 -12.20 26.69 -36.25
N SER A 340 -13.21 27.18 -35.51
CA SER A 340 -13.10 27.29 -34.02
C SER A 340 -12.93 25.96 -33.35
N VAL A 341 -13.67 24.91 -33.75
CA VAL A 341 -13.57 23.57 -33.19
C VAL A 341 -12.20 22.94 -33.47
N LEU A 342 -11.71 23.06 -34.71
CA LEU A 342 -10.39 22.54 -35.09
C LEU A 342 -9.25 23.29 -34.37
N LEU A 343 -9.34 24.62 -34.22
CA LEU A 343 -8.36 25.40 -33.48
C LEU A 343 -8.39 25.10 -31.99
N THR A 344 -9.57 24.87 -31.40
CA THR A 344 -9.69 24.46 -29.99
C THR A 344 -9.13 23.07 -29.79
N GLY A 345 -9.39 22.14 -30.71
CA GLY A 345 -8.81 20.79 -30.68
C GLY A 345 -7.27 20.81 -30.77
N ALA A 346 -6.73 21.62 -31.69
CA ALA A 346 -5.29 21.79 -31.84
C ALA A 346 -4.64 22.45 -30.60
N ALA A 347 -5.34 23.43 -29.99
CA ALA A 347 -4.86 24.06 -28.76
C ALA A 347 -4.87 23.09 -27.57
N LEU A 348 -5.93 22.30 -27.42
CA LEU A 348 -6.00 21.25 -26.38
C LEU A 348 -4.94 20.15 -26.61
N PHE A 349 -4.73 19.76 -27.88
CA PHE A 349 -3.68 18.81 -28.23
C PHE A 349 -2.29 19.39 -27.93
N ALA A 350 -2.02 20.64 -28.27
CA ALA A 350 -0.74 21.29 -27.98
C ALA A 350 -0.50 21.46 -26.46
N CYS A 351 -1.55 21.78 -25.70
CA CYS A 351 -1.47 21.83 -24.24
C CYS A 351 -1.24 20.43 -23.62
N PHE A 352 -1.94 19.42 -24.12
CA PHE A 352 -1.80 18.04 -23.68
C PHE A 352 -0.42 17.48 -24.06
N TYR A 353 0.01 17.69 -25.31
CA TYR A 353 1.33 17.26 -25.77
C TYR A 353 2.45 18.01 -25.05
N GLY A 354 2.26 19.28 -24.73
CA GLY A 354 3.18 20.06 -23.91
C GLY A 354 3.23 19.60 -22.45
N SER A 355 2.13 19.07 -21.92
CA SER A 355 2.08 18.50 -20.55
C SER A 355 2.72 17.12 -20.47
N VAL A 356 2.61 16.33 -21.54
CA VAL A 356 3.09 14.93 -21.57
C VAL A 356 4.53 14.84 -22.09
N HIS A 357 4.96 15.75 -22.99
CA HIS A 357 6.28 15.68 -23.63
C HIS A 357 7.15 16.93 -23.40
N GLY A 358 6.56 17.98 -22.88
CA GLY A 358 7.25 19.19 -22.50
C GLY A 358 7.39 19.20 -21.00
N ALA A 359 8.31 18.43 -20.46
CA ALA A 359 8.84 18.78 -19.17
C ALA A 359 9.17 20.27 -19.21
N ILE A 360 8.44 21.10 -18.46
CA ILE A 360 9.00 22.36 -18.03
C ILE A 360 10.32 21.92 -17.42
N ILE A 361 11.45 22.24 -18.03
CA ILE A 361 12.74 22.04 -17.40
C ILE A 361 12.74 23.06 -16.27
N VAL A 362 12.12 22.70 -15.16
CA VAL A 362 12.33 23.38 -13.90
C VAL A 362 13.78 23.08 -13.58
N LYS A 363 14.65 24.07 -13.77
CA LYS A 363 16.01 23.92 -13.28
C LYS A 363 15.88 23.96 -11.76
N PRO A 364 16.20 22.88 -11.05
CA PRO A 364 16.09 22.86 -9.60
C PRO A 364 16.95 23.97 -9.03
N SER A 365 16.44 24.68 -8.04
CA SER A 365 17.14 25.68 -7.25
C SER A 365 17.50 25.10 -5.90
N GLY A 366 18.54 25.60 -5.26
CA GLY A 366 19.02 25.08 -3.98
C GLY A 366 20.05 23.96 -4.15
N ASP A 367 20.62 23.55 -3.04
CA ASP A 367 21.66 22.53 -2.93
C ASP A 367 21.08 21.28 -2.26
N PRO A 368 20.85 20.17 -2.97
CA PRO A 368 20.31 18.95 -2.38
C PRO A 368 21.25 18.36 -1.29
N GLN A 369 22.56 18.53 -1.42
CA GLN A 369 23.51 18.09 -0.40
C GLN A 369 23.33 18.86 0.91
N ALA A 370 22.99 20.14 0.84
CA ALA A 370 22.69 20.94 2.03
C ALA A 370 21.45 20.38 2.76
N VAL A 371 20.39 20.00 2.03
CA VAL A 371 19.18 19.39 2.61
C VAL A 371 19.51 18.09 3.34
N VAL A 372 20.33 17.21 2.76
CA VAL A 372 20.80 15.99 3.44
C VAL A 372 21.61 16.33 4.69
N THR A 373 22.47 17.34 4.61
CA THR A 373 23.28 17.76 5.75
C THR A 373 22.39 18.29 6.88
N GLU A 374 21.45 19.19 6.59
CA GLU A 374 20.52 19.77 7.56
C GLU A 374 19.65 18.68 8.21
N PHE A 375 19.15 17.74 7.41
CA PHE A 375 18.39 16.60 7.93
C PHE A 375 19.19 15.79 8.96
N PHE A 376 20.41 15.36 8.62
CA PHE A 376 21.20 14.52 9.53
C PHE A 376 21.79 15.32 10.70
N ASP A 377 22.05 16.60 10.55
CA ASP A 377 22.44 17.49 11.65
C ASP A 377 21.29 17.62 12.66
N ASP A 378 20.05 17.81 12.20
CA ASP A 378 18.87 17.85 13.05
C ASP A 378 18.59 16.50 13.72
N MET A 379 18.72 15.39 12.99
CA MET A 379 18.59 14.04 13.56
C MET A 379 19.59 13.80 14.68
N THR A 380 20.86 14.16 14.48
CA THR A 380 21.92 13.96 15.48
C THR A 380 21.81 14.93 16.65
N ALA A 381 21.23 16.11 16.43
CA ALA A 381 20.93 17.09 17.49
C ALA A 381 19.65 16.74 18.28
N GLY A 382 18.83 15.78 17.80
CA GLY A 382 17.54 15.43 18.38
C GLY A 382 16.40 16.39 18.02
N ASN A 383 16.56 17.19 16.99
CA ASN A 383 15.57 18.13 16.46
C ASN A 383 14.65 17.42 15.45
N TYR A 384 14.04 16.32 15.82
CA TYR A 384 13.34 15.41 14.89
C TYR A 384 12.26 16.08 14.06
N THR A 385 11.46 16.97 14.67
CA THR A 385 10.41 17.71 13.92
C THR A 385 11.01 18.55 12.79
N ALA A 386 12.16 19.19 13.00
CA ALA A 386 12.83 19.94 11.94
C ALA A 386 13.41 18.99 10.87
N ALA A 387 13.98 17.86 11.28
CA ALA A 387 14.47 16.85 10.33
C ALA A 387 13.36 16.36 9.42
N TYR A 388 12.17 16.07 9.94
CA TYR A 388 11.04 15.57 9.15
C TYR A 388 10.50 16.58 8.12
N GLU A 389 10.72 17.87 8.31
CA GLU A 389 10.37 18.90 7.32
C GLU A 389 11.15 18.74 6.00
N HIS A 390 12.29 18.04 6.03
CA HIS A 390 13.10 17.74 4.86
C HIS A 390 12.67 16.44 4.12
N MET A 391 11.70 15.70 4.65
CA MET A 391 11.24 14.42 4.09
C MET A 391 9.89 14.55 3.40
N GLU A 392 9.77 14.07 2.17
CA GLU A 392 8.50 14.10 1.47
C GLU A 392 7.50 13.11 2.08
N GLY A 393 6.28 13.60 2.37
CA GLY A 393 5.18 12.78 2.87
C GLY A 393 5.31 12.28 4.31
N TYR A 394 6.40 12.56 5.01
CA TYR A 394 6.62 12.14 6.39
C TYR A 394 6.45 13.31 7.36
N SER A 395 5.52 13.16 8.28
CA SER A 395 5.33 14.13 9.38
C SER A 395 5.95 13.66 10.70
N THR A 396 6.23 12.35 10.85
CA THR A 396 6.80 11.77 12.08
C THR A 396 7.31 10.34 11.84
N LEU A 397 8.43 9.98 12.49
CA LEU A 397 8.89 8.60 12.67
C LEU A 397 8.68 8.13 14.13
N GLY A 398 7.99 8.95 14.95
CA GLY A 398 7.77 8.65 16.35
C GLY A 398 8.96 8.94 17.28
N LEU A 399 10.11 9.34 16.74
CA LEU A 399 11.33 9.61 17.53
C LEU A 399 11.24 10.92 18.33
N GLU A 400 10.28 11.80 18.03
CA GLU A 400 9.98 13.00 18.82
C GLU A 400 9.21 12.69 20.11
N ASN A 401 8.63 11.48 20.23
CA ASN A 401 7.87 11.06 21.39
C ASN A 401 8.78 10.42 22.44
N THR A 402 8.75 10.93 23.65
CA THR A 402 9.45 10.29 24.77
C THR A 402 8.65 9.07 25.22
N PRO A 403 9.25 7.86 25.32
CA PRO A 403 8.57 6.68 25.82
C PRO A 403 8.06 6.85 27.27
N ASP A 404 6.98 6.14 27.61
CA ASP A 404 6.33 6.25 28.93
C ASP A 404 7.08 5.50 30.04
N SER A 405 7.85 4.45 29.71
CA SER A 405 8.58 3.66 30.71
C SER A 405 10.02 4.15 30.90
N GLU A 406 10.50 4.18 32.14
CA GLU A 406 11.86 4.58 32.50
C GLU A 406 12.92 3.75 31.72
N THR A 407 12.69 2.47 31.55
CA THR A 407 13.57 1.56 30.80
C THR A 407 13.61 1.88 29.31
N ALA A 408 12.46 2.20 28.73
CA ALA A 408 12.39 2.59 27.31
C ALA A 408 13.02 3.96 27.08
N VAL A 409 12.93 4.88 28.02
CA VAL A 409 13.65 6.18 27.97
C VAL A 409 15.16 5.97 27.93
N LEU A 410 15.69 5.05 28.74
CA LEU A 410 17.13 4.76 28.71
C LEU A 410 17.60 4.23 27.33
N ALA A 411 16.84 3.31 26.73
CA ALA A 411 17.16 2.78 25.41
C ALA A 411 17.05 3.87 24.33
N TYR A 412 16.03 4.69 24.41
CA TYR A 412 15.81 5.81 23.50
C TYR A 412 16.92 6.86 23.58
N ASP A 413 17.34 7.25 24.80
CA ASP A 413 18.43 8.19 25.00
C ASP A 413 19.78 7.62 24.52
N ALA A 414 20.00 6.32 24.71
CA ALA A 414 21.19 5.64 24.20
C ALA A 414 21.21 5.59 22.66
N LEU A 415 20.06 5.34 22.03
CA LEU A 415 19.89 5.37 20.57
C LEU A 415 20.24 6.76 20.03
N LYS A 416 19.64 7.82 20.58
CA LYS A 416 19.93 9.21 20.19
C LYS A 416 21.40 9.56 20.32
N ALA A 417 22.00 9.18 21.45
CA ALA A 417 23.41 9.46 21.72
C ALA A 417 24.39 8.70 20.79
N SER A 418 23.92 7.65 20.10
CA SER A 418 24.74 6.85 19.19
C SER A 418 24.83 7.43 17.79
N TYR A 419 23.93 8.35 17.42
CA TYR A 419 23.84 8.88 16.06
C TYR A 419 25.07 9.68 15.66
N SER A 420 25.68 9.28 14.56
CA SER A 420 26.66 10.07 13.86
C SER A 420 26.62 9.73 12.37
N TYR A 421 26.93 10.67 11.52
CA TYR A 421 26.91 10.46 10.08
C TYR A 421 28.11 11.06 9.36
N LYS A 422 28.30 10.62 8.14
CA LYS A 422 29.29 11.18 7.22
C LYS A 422 28.77 11.05 5.80
N LEU A 423 28.78 12.14 5.07
CA LEU A 423 28.52 12.12 3.62
C LEU A 423 29.73 11.54 2.90
N TYR A 424 29.48 10.73 1.90
CA TYR A 424 30.50 10.10 1.08
C TYR A 424 30.29 10.41 -0.40
N GLY A 425 31.33 10.94 -1.06
CA GLY A 425 31.24 11.40 -2.44
C GLY A 425 30.45 12.71 -2.59
N ASP A 426 30.36 13.17 -3.83
CA ASP A 426 29.59 14.37 -4.19
C ASP A 426 28.13 13.97 -4.44
N CYS A 427 27.20 14.87 -4.10
CA CYS A 427 25.79 14.69 -4.44
C CYS A 427 25.61 14.74 -5.97
N THR A 428 25.02 13.74 -6.54
CA THR A 428 24.75 13.67 -7.99
C THR A 428 23.34 14.16 -8.26
N VAL A 429 23.19 15.09 -9.20
CA VAL A 429 21.90 15.65 -9.58
C VAL A 429 21.59 15.23 -11.02
N ASP A 430 20.42 14.63 -11.22
CA ASP A 430 19.89 14.28 -12.53
C ASP A 430 18.45 14.79 -12.68
N GLY A 431 18.31 15.87 -13.45
CA GLY A 431 17.01 16.52 -13.64
C GLY A 431 16.41 17.06 -12.35
N LEU A 432 15.33 16.46 -11.88
CA LEU A 432 14.62 16.81 -10.65
C LEU A 432 14.91 15.82 -9.50
N THR A 433 15.84 14.90 -9.68
CA THR A 433 16.26 13.96 -8.64
C THR A 433 17.72 14.18 -8.26
N ALA A 434 18.08 13.82 -7.05
CA ALA A 434 19.46 13.85 -6.58
C ALA A 434 19.72 12.66 -5.67
N LYS A 435 20.99 12.23 -5.60
CA LYS A 435 21.45 11.08 -4.82
C LYS A 435 22.70 11.42 -4.03
N GLN A 436 22.70 11.08 -2.75
CA GLN A 436 23.83 11.26 -1.84
C GLN A 436 24.11 10.01 -1.04
N GLN A 437 25.34 9.52 -1.09
CA GLN A 437 25.76 8.41 -0.22
C GLN A 437 26.00 8.90 1.20
N VAL A 438 25.42 8.20 2.16
CA VAL A 438 25.56 8.50 3.60
C VAL A 438 26.05 7.25 4.32
N VAL A 439 27.02 7.44 5.19
CA VAL A 439 27.44 6.45 6.18
C VAL A 439 26.92 6.89 7.52
N PHE A 440 26.06 6.10 8.14
CA PHE A 440 25.36 6.43 9.37
C PHE A 440 25.67 5.41 10.46
N GLN A 441 26.03 5.89 11.65
CA GLN A 441 26.24 5.07 12.85
C GLN A 441 25.04 5.20 13.77
N TYR A 442 24.60 4.10 14.31
CA TYR A 442 23.49 4.02 15.27
C TYR A 442 23.68 2.86 16.24
N LEU A 443 22.90 2.85 17.33
CA LEU A 443 22.80 1.75 18.28
C LEU A 443 21.85 0.68 17.70
N ASP A 444 22.36 -0.51 17.42
CA ASP A 444 21.56 -1.65 16.96
C ASP A 444 20.77 -2.24 18.14
N LEU A 445 19.51 -1.82 18.26
CA LEU A 445 18.60 -2.30 19.31
C LEU A 445 18.23 -3.77 19.14
N SER A 446 18.29 -4.30 17.91
CA SER A 446 17.98 -5.71 17.64
C SER A 446 19.04 -6.64 18.25
N SER A 447 20.29 -6.22 18.27
CA SER A 447 21.39 -6.99 18.83
C SER A 447 21.47 -6.93 20.37
N ILE A 448 20.80 -5.97 21.00
CA ILE A 448 20.77 -5.83 22.47
C ILE A 448 19.85 -6.87 23.13
N GLY A 449 18.82 -7.31 22.41
CA GLY A 449 17.73 -8.14 22.98
C GLY A 449 18.21 -9.40 23.67
N ASP A 450 19.10 -10.16 23.05
CA ASP A 450 19.63 -11.42 23.59
C ASP A 450 20.46 -11.20 24.87
N ASP A 451 21.27 -10.13 24.91
CA ASP A 451 22.09 -9.81 26.08
C ASP A 451 21.24 -9.29 27.24
N VAL A 452 20.20 -8.50 26.96
CA VAL A 452 19.21 -8.08 27.97
C VAL A 452 18.47 -9.29 28.53
N GLN A 453 18.04 -10.23 27.70
CA GLN A 453 17.38 -11.45 28.15
C GLN A 453 18.30 -12.27 29.06
N SER A 454 19.53 -12.54 28.60
CA SER A 454 20.52 -13.30 29.36
C SER A 454 20.83 -12.64 30.71
N LYS A 455 20.97 -11.30 30.71
CA LYS A 455 21.25 -10.56 31.94
C LYS A 455 20.04 -10.49 32.88
N THR A 456 18.82 -10.48 32.33
CA THR A 456 17.59 -10.58 33.13
C THR A 456 17.51 -11.91 33.87
N GLU A 457 17.85 -13.03 33.23
CA GLU A 457 17.90 -14.35 33.84
C GLU A 457 18.95 -14.41 34.95
N GLU A 458 20.13 -13.84 34.76
CA GLU A 458 21.19 -13.72 35.77
C GLU A 458 20.70 -12.92 36.99
N ASN A 459 20.05 -11.77 36.74
CA ASN A 459 19.50 -10.92 37.81
C ASN A 459 18.39 -11.63 38.58
N LEU A 460 17.46 -12.33 37.88
CA LEU A 460 16.42 -13.15 38.51
C LEU A 460 17.03 -14.22 39.42
N ASN A 461 18.04 -14.95 38.97
CA ASN A 461 18.74 -15.94 39.77
C ASN A 461 19.36 -15.32 41.02
N THR A 462 19.93 -14.12 40.91
CA THR A 462 20.50 -13.40 42.05
C THR A 462 19.43 -12.99 43.07
N ILE A 463 18.29 -12.49 42.57
CA ILE A 463 17.14 -12.13 43.43
C ILE A 463 16.58 -13.35 44.17
N VAL A 464 16.40 -14.48 43.47
CA VAL A 464 15.92 -15.73 44.02
C VAL A 464 16.83 -16.25 45.15
N GLN A 465 18.15 -16.08 45.01
CA GLN A 465 19.11 -16.52 46.03
C GLN A 465 19.17 -15.58 47.24
N SER A 466 18.76 -14.34 47.10
CA SER A 466 18.90 -13.31 48.14
C SER A 466 17.61 -13.00 48.91
N ARG A 467 16.44 -13.42 48.40
CA ARG A 467 15.13 -13.07 48.97
C ARG A 467 14.34 -14.31 49.40
N SER A 468 13.37 -14.11 50.31
CA SER A 468 12.44 -15.17 50.72
C SER A 468 11.47 -15.51 49.57
N ARG A 469 10.90 -16.72 49.60
CA ARG A 469 10.00 -17.20 48.54
C ARG A 469 8.79 -16.29 48.34
N SER A 470 8.21 -15.74 49.39
CA SER A 470 7.04 -14.85 49.33
C SER A 470 7.35 -13.46 48.78
N GLU A 471 8.63 -13.06 48.72
CA GLU A 471 9.08 -11.83 48.10
C GLU A 471 9.39 -11.99 46.62
N VAL A 472 9.44 -13.27 46.14
CA VAL A 472 9.82 -13.59 44.77
C VAL A 472 8.66 -14.15 43.96
N TYR A 473 7.82 -15.02 44.61
CA TYR A 473 6.77 -15.77 43.92
C TYR A 473 5.38 -15.50 44.50
N ASP A 474 4.38 -15.58 43.65
CA ASP A 474 2.98 -15.61 44.00
C ASP A 474 2.55 -17.02 44.56
N GLU A 475 1.24 -17.15 44.85
CA GLU A 475 0.65 -18.40 45.35
C GLU A 475 0.74 -19.56 44.34
N ASN A 476 0.81 -19.23 43.03
CA ASN A 476 0.90 -20.19 41.92
C ASN A 476 2.35 -20.50 41.50
N ASN A 477 3.32 -19.96 42.23
CA ASN A 477 4.75 -20.10 41.96
C ASN A 477 5.25 -19.41 40.68
N HIS A 478 4.55 -18.33 40.25
CA HIS A 478 5.05 -17.42 39.25
C HIS A 478 5.82 -16.27 39.90
N TYR A 479 6.80 -15.73 39.19
CA TYR A 479 7.49 -14.51 39.64
C TYR A 479 6.49 -13.37 39.86
N LEU A 480 6.67 -12.61 40.91
CA LEU A 480 5.92 -11.38 41.11
C LEU A 480 6.30 -10.35 40.01
N PRO A 481 5.36 -9.61 39.43
CA PRO A 481 5.66 -8.62 38.40
C PRO A 481 6.76 -7.64 38.79
N ALA A 482 6.75 -7.16 40.02
CA ALA A 482 7.79 -6.26 40.54
C ALA A 482 9.21 -6.88 40.52
N VAL A 483 9.33 -8.20 40.64
CA VAL A 483 10.62 -8.92 40.58
C VAL A 483 11.11 -9.03 39.14
N THR A 484 10.22 -9.34 38.23
CA THR A 484 10.55 -9.37 36.78
C THR A 484 10.91 -8.01 36.27
N ASP A 485 10.17 -6.97 36.66
CA ASP A 485 10.42 -5.58 36.26
C ASP A 485 11.76 -5.07 36.81
N GLU A 486 12.08 -5.38 38.09
CA GLU A 486 13.37 -5.05 38.69
C GLU A 486 14.54 -5.72 37.98
N ALA A 487 14.42 -7.02 37.71
CA ALA A 487 15.46 -7.80 37.04
C ALA A 487 15.69 -7.31 35.60
N TYR A 488 14.61 -7.02 34.88
CA TYR A 488 14.65 -6.50 33.52
C TYR A 488 15.24 -5.09 33.46
N SER A 489 14.78 -4.16 34.30
CA SER A 489 15.29 -2.78 34.33
C SER A 489 16.79 -2.75 34.66
N ALA A 490 17.23 -3.55 35.62
CA ALA A 490 18.66 -3.68 35.95
C ALA A 490 19.47 -4.29 34.80
N ALA A 491 18.91 -5.22 34.03
CA ALA A 491 19.55 -5.81 32.85
C ALA A 491 19.72 -4.79 31.73
N VAL A 492 18.65 -4.05 31.38
CA VAL A 492 18.70 -2.98 30.38
C VAL A 492 19.74 -1.93 30.76
N GLN A 493 19.75 -1.45 32.01
CA GLN A 493 20.75 -0.48 32.45
C GLN A 493 22.18 -1.03 32.29
N ALA A 494 22.46 -2.25 32.75
CA ALA A 494 23.79 -2.86 32.68
C ALA A 494 24.28 -3.09 31.23
N VAL A 495 23.37 -3.39 30.31
CA VAL A 495 23.69 -3.55 28.88
C VAL A 495 23.94 -2.19 28.25
N LEU A 496 23.09 -1.19 28.53
CA LEU A 496 23.21 0.17 27.97
C LEU A 496 24.41 0.94 28.51
N GLU A 497 24.92 0.63 29.72
CA GLU A 497 26.22 1.14 30.20
C GLU A 497 27.38 0.80 29.25
N ARG A 498 27.20 -0.21 28.40
CA ARG A 498 28.14 -0.64 27.37
C ARG A 498 27.59 -0.47 25.96
N ALA A 499 26.67 0.46 25.75
CA ALA A 499 25.98 0.68 24.48
C ALA A 499 26.92 0.78 23.27
N GLN A 500 28.14 1.29 23.47
CA GLN A 500 29.13 1.40 22.40
C GLN A 500 29.52 0.04 21.77
N ASN A 501 29.34 -1.08 22.48
CA ASN A 501 29.62 -2.41 21.94
C ASN A 501 28.60 -2.85 20.89
N TYR A 502 27.44 -2.19 20.84
CA TYR A 502 26.33 -2.46 19.93
C TYR A 502 26.17 -1.36 18.87
N TYR A 503 27.13 -0.42 18.78
CA TYR A 503 27.12 0.55 17.70
C TYR A 503 27.44 -0.14 16.39
N THR A 504 26.59 0.04 15.42
CA THR A 504 26.77 -0.43 14.07
C THR A 504 26.83 0.72 13.09
N THR A 505 27.37 0.49 11.92
CA THR A 505 27.49 1.49 10.88
C THR A 505 26.96 0.90 9.59
N THR A 506 26.03 1.59 8.96
CA THR A 506 25.50 1.21 7.65
C THR A 506 25.76 2.31 6.63
N ALA A 507 25.86 1.93 5.36
CA ALA A 507 25.93 2.86 4.25
C ALA A 507 24.67 2.70 3.39
N PHE A 508 24.04 3.81 3.05
CA PHE A 508 22.88 3.83 2.17
C PHE A 508 22.90 5.08 1.29
N GLU A 509 22.16 5.01 0.20
CA GLU A 509 21.94 6.13 -0.68
C GLU A 509 20.70 6.88 -0.23
N VAL A 510 20.81 8.18 -0.04
CA VAL A 510 19.68 9.08 0.18
C VAL A 510 19.27 9.65 -1.16
N GLU A 511 18.04 9.41 -1.54
CA GLU A 511 17.44 9.98 -2.74
C GLU A 511 16.68 11.26 -2.39
N LEU A 512 16.68 12.22 -3.31
CA LEU A 512 15.95 13.47 -3.15
C LEU A 512 15.18 13.76 -4.44
N GLU A 513 13.99 14.32 -4.26
CA GLU A 513 13.18 14.85 -5.34
C GLU A 513 12.96 16.35 -5.19
N TYR A 514 13.00 17.06 -6.31
CA TYR A 514 12.69 18.49 -6.38
C TYR A 514 11.22 18.69 -6.70
N THR A 515 10.45 19.06 -5.69
CA THR A 515 9.02 19.27 -5.82
C THR A 515 8.61 20.60 -5.14
N ASN A 516 7.61 21.29 -5.67
CA ASN A 516 7.08 22.56 -5.15
C ASN A 516 8.10 23.70 -4.96
N GLY A 517 9.29 23.61 -5.56
CA GLY A 517 10.32 24.65 -5.49
C GLY A 517 11.47 24.34 -4.53
N ASP A 518 11.43 23.19 -3.83
CA ASP A 518 12.44 22.76 -2.87
C ASP A 518 12.82 21.27 -3.08
N TRP A 519 13.95 20.87 -2.50
CA TRP A 519 14.41 19.49 -2.45
C TRP A 519 13.88 18.78 -1.20
N TYR A 520 13.36 17.57 -1.38
CA TYR A 520 12.90 16.70 -0.28
C TYR A 520 13.57 15.34 -0.36
N ILE A 521 13.90 14.79 0.79
CA ILE A 521 14.42 13.43 0.94
C ILE A 521 13.28 12.44 0.76
N ILE A 522 13.50 11.44 -0.09
CA ILE A 522 12.65 10.25 -0.24
C ILE A 522 13.23 9.16 0.65
N PRO A 523 12.62 8.85 1.79
CA PRO A 523 13.20 7.86 2.69
C PRO A 523 13.04 6.44 2.14
N ASN A 524 14.11 5.66 2.24
CA ASN A 524 14.10 4.24 1.91
C ASN A 524 14.21 3.37 3.18
N SER A 525 13.94 2.07 3.04
CA SER A 525 13.94 1.12 4.16
C SER A 525 15.26 1.07 4.91
N ALA A 526 16.40 1.15 4.23
CA ALA A 526 17.72 1.11 4.86
C ALA A 526 17.96 2.34 5.75
N MET A 527 17.56 3.53 5.26
CA MET A 527 17.61 4.77 6.03
C MET A 527 16.68 4.71 7.25
N LEU A 528 15.42 4.30 7.06
CA LEU A 528 14.43 4.20 8.13
C LEU A 528 14.86 3.18 9.19
N SER A 529 15.35 2.02 8.79
CA SER A 529 15.89 1.00 9.70
C SER A 529 17.05 1.57 10.54
N ALA A 530 18.00 2.26 9.92
CA ALA A 530 19.11 2.86 10.63
C ALA A 530 18.66 3.94 11.64
N LEU A 531 17.69 4.79 11.27
CA LEU A 531 17.15 5.85 12.14
C LEU A 531 16.34 5.30 13.33
N THR A 532 15.80 4.08 13.21
CA THR A 532 15.02 3.44 14.28
C THR A 532 15.82 2.37 15.05
N GLY A 533 17.14 2.32 14.89
CA GLY A 533 18.01 1.37 15.59
C GLY A 533 17.84 -0.08 15.15
N GLY A 534 17.54 -0.32 13.87
CA GLY A 534 17.37 -1.66 13.32
C GLY A 534 16.04 -2.33 13.70
N THR A 535 15.10 -1.60 14.28
CA THR A 535 13.79 -2.15 14.72
C THR A 535 12.73 -2.14 13.63
N VAL A 536 12.95 -1.39 12.57
CA VAL A 536 12.12 -1.37 11.36
C VAL A 536 12.93 -2.01 10.25
N ASN A 537 12.47 -3.16 9.75
CA ASN A 537 13.03 -3.84 8.57
C ASN A 537 12.08 -3.69 7.40
#